data_dcdb81d2dc82a2bdfe2bc75148b8e4a4
#
_entry.id   dcdb81d2dc82a2bdfe2bc75148b8e4a4
#
_cell.length_a   1.000
_cell.length_b   1.000
_cell.length_c   1.000
_cell.angle_alpha   90.00
_cell.angle_beta   90.00
_cell.angle_gamma   90.00
#
_symmetry.space_group_name_H-M   'P 1'
#
loop_
_entity.id
_entity.type
_entity.pdbx_description
1 polymer ?
#
loop_
_entity_poly.entity_id
_entity_poly.type
_entity_poly.pdbx_seq_one_letter_code
_entity_poly.pdbx_strand_id
1 'polypeptide(L)'
;LAGGVVSASSNITQRVTAQPREVSSADLRALFTAEDKSYASDEDHIDYLLCRVIGDAGNPNMDQNLNTGPNSITTDENDCTNYVQSLDGRYGFRLKFAAPADNVCLRGEQVKILLDGVTLSRESDPMRYTLRGLKAGNIEKAAEASALEPKARTIATLTDDDIYTYVTLKDVEFPVRKGAITPLNEGYAIGTGADRISKYPLLVRDINGDDMYVLTNTNCAYRSDGTRLPYGSGKI
;
A
#
# COMPACT_ATOMS: atom_id res chain seq x y z
N LEU A 1 13.13 74.91 7.56
CA LEU A 1 13.51 73.54 7.18
C LEU A 1 12.55 72.57 7.87
N ALA A 2 11.54 72.09 7.13
CA ALA A 2 10.58 71.11 7.60
C ALA A 2 11.09 69.72 7.24
N GLY A 3 11.40 68.91 8.27
CA GLY A 3 11.74 67.51 8.10
C GLY A 3 10.48 66.65 7.91
N GLY A 4 10.29 66.12 6.73
CA GLY A 4 9.22 65.17 6.47
C GLY A 4 9.53 63.82 7.09
N VAL A 5 8.64 63.34 7.98
CA VAL A 5 8.68 61.99 8.51
C VAL A 5 8.08 61.08 7.43
N VAL A 6 8.90 60.25 6.83
CA VAL A 6 8.41 59.18 5.95
C VAL A 6 7.96 58.02 6.81
N SER A 7 6.65 57.87 6.93
CA SER A 7 6.05 56.68 7.57
C SER A 7 6.15 55.52 6.59
N ALA A 8 7.05 54.60 6.86
CA ALA A 8 7.07 53.30 6.18
C ALA A 8 5.97 52.43 6.80
N SER A 9 4.83 52.30 6.11
CA SER A 9 3.86 51.28 6.46
C SER A 9 4.40 49.94 5.98
N SER A 10 4.88 49.14 6.91
CA SER A 10 5.19 47.75 6.68
C SER A 10 3.86 46.98 6.52
N ASN A 11 3.51 46.66 5.26
CA ASN A 11 2.49 45.68 4.96
C ASN A 11 3.03 44.31 5.37
N ILE A 12 2.85 43.93 6.61
CA ILE A 12 2.99 42.55 7.04
C ILE A 12 1.77 41.85 6.49
N THR A 13 1.91 41.24 5.31
CA THR A 13 0.95 40.26 4.82
C THR A 13 1.02 39.09 5.79
N GLN A 14 0.05 38.96 6.69
CA GLN A 14 -0.13 37.75 7.46
C GLN A 14 -0.35 36.64 6.43
N ARG A 15 0.65 35.76 6.26
CA ARG A 15 0.43 34.50 5.58
C ARG A 15 -0.57 33.74 6.43
N VAL A 16 -1.77 33.57 5.92
CA VAL A 16 -2.73 32.64 6.48
C VAL A 16 -2.03 31.28 6.47
N THR A 17 -1.81 30.71 7.63
CA THR A 17 -1.21 29.37 7.73
C THR A 17 -2.28 28.41 7.26
N ALA A 18 -2.00 27.71 6.14
CA ALA A 18 -2.91 26.71 5.60
C ALA A 18 -3.28 25.67 6.68
N GLN A 19 -4.55 25.31 6.75
CA GLN A 19 -5.08 24.40 7.77
C GLN A 19 -5.06 22.96 7.26
N PRO A 20 -4.68 21.98 8.10
CA PRO A 20 -4.80 20.58 7.73
C PRO A 20 -6.26 20.21 7.46
N ARG A 21 -6.51 19.53 6.30
CA ARG A 21 -7.84 19.04 5.95
C ARG A 21 -7.76 17.56 5.55
N GLU A 22 -8.56 16.74 6.22
CA GLU A 22 -8.66 15.33 5.87
C GLU A 22 -9.51 15.14 4.62
N VAL A 23 -8.98 14.34 3.68
CA VAL A 23 -9.69 13.86 2.50
C VAL A 23 -10.05 12.40 2.74
N SER A 24 -11.32 12.04 2.62
CA SER A 24 -11.72 10.65 2.76
C SER A 24 -11.16 9.78 1.64
N SER A 25 -10.95 8.49 1.91
CA SER A 25 -10.50 7.54 0.89
C SER A 25 -11.47 7.46 -0.30
N ALA A 26 -12.78 7.56 -0.04
CA ALA A 26 -13.79 7.56 -1.09
C ALA A 26 -13.70 8.81 -1.98
N ASP A 27 -13.57 9.98 -1.38
CA ASP A 27 -13.45 11.24 -2.12
C ASP A 27 -12.15 11.30 -2.92
N LEU A 28 -11.04 10.83 -2.34
CA LEU A 28 -9.76 10.75 -3.06
C LEU A 28 -9.87 9.85 -4.29
N ARG A 29 -10.46 8.66 -4.16
CA ARG A 29 -10.68 7.74 -5.30
C ARG A 29 -11.58 8.37 -6.36
N ALA A 30 -12.61 9.11 -5.97
CA ALA A 30 -13.55 9.77 -6.88
C ALA A 30 -12.91 10.88 -7.74
N LEU A 31 -11.75 11.41 -7.34
CA LEU A 31 -11.02 12.40 -8.12
C LEU A 31 -10.41 11.83 -9.41
N PHE A 32 -10.21 10.52 -9.47
CA PHE A 32 -9.73 9.88 -10.69
C PHE A 32 -10.90 9.71 -11.68
N THR A 33 -10.84 10.42 -12.81
CA THR A 33 -11.89 10.36 -13.84
C THR A 33 -11.52 9.46 -15.02
N ALA A 34 -10.32 9.62 -15.58
CA ALA A 34 -9.83 8.79 -16.70
C ALA A 34 -8.30 8.76 -16.80
N GLU A 35 -7.63 9.76 -16.24
CA GLU A 35 -6.19 9.93 -16.35
C GLU A 35 -5.57 10.15 -14.98
N ASP A 36 -4.27 9.91 -14.87
CA ASP A 36 -3.49 10.19 -13.68
C ASP A 36 -3.66 11.65 -13.27
N LYS A 37 -3.88 11.86 -11.98
CA LYS A 37 -4.13 13.19 -11.43
C LYS A 37 -3.09 13.57 -10.40
N SER A 38 -2.36 14.66 -10.68
CA SER A 38 -1.53 15.31 -9.67
C SER A 38 -2.42 16.05 -8.67
N TYR A 39 -2.21 15.79 -7.37
CA TYR A 39 -2.97 16.43 -6.31
C TYR A 39 -2.39 17.79 -5.96
N ALA A 40 -3.26 18.76 -5.76
CA ALA A 40 -2.93 20.07 -5.21
C ALA A 40 -4.05 20.52 -4.28
N SER A 41 -3.68 20.84 -3.04
CA SER A 41 -4.59 21.49 -2.09
C SER A 41 -4.91 22.92 -2.55
N ASP A 42 -5.98 23.49 -2.03
CA ASP A 42 -6.27 24.91 -2.21
C ASP A 42 -5.34 25.78 -1.32
N GLU A 43 -5.45 27.12 -1.45
CA GLU A 43 -4.56 28.06 -0.78
C GLU A 43 -4.71 28.05 0.76
N ASP A 44 -5.86 27.64 1.24
CA ASP A 44 -6.21 27.69 2.67
C ASP A 44 -5.96 26.36 3.39
N HIS A 45 -5.65 25.28 2.66
CA HIS A 45 -5.55 23.93 3.22
C HIS A 45 -4.29 23.19 2.84
N ILE A 46 -3.92 22.25 3.71
CA ILE A 46 -2.98 21.17 3.45
C ILE A 46 -3.79 19.88 3.54
N ASP A 47 -4.06 19.27 2.40
CA ASP A 47 -4.88 18.07 2.34
C ASP A 47 -4.07 16.82 2.66
N TYR A 48 -4.66 15.92 3.45
CA TYR A 48 -4.05 14.66 3.80
C TYR A 48 -5.06 13.51 3.80
N LEU A 49 -4.56 12.30 3.54
CA LEU A 49 -5.28 11.04 3.73
C LEU A 49 -4.86 10.44 5.08
N LEU A 50 -5.81 10.17 5.97
CA LEU A 50 -5.55 9.42 7.20
C LEU A 50 -5.79 7.94 6.96
N CYS A 51 -4.78 7.10 7.23
CA CYS A 51 -4.84 5.69 6.90
C CYS A 51 -3.99 4.82 7.82
N ARG A 52 -4.16 3.51 7.68
CA ARG A 52 -3.42 2.48 8.39
C ARG A 52 -2.47 1.77 7.45
N VAL A 53 -1.20 1.64 7.82
CA VAL A 53 -0.21 0.88 7.06
C VAL A 53 -0.45 -0.61 7.22
N ILE A 54 -0.62 -1.32 6.11
CA ILE A 54 -0.80 -2.77 6.07
C ILE A 54 0.39 -3.51 5.48
N GLY A 55 1.21 -2.83 4.67
CA GLY A 55 2.52 -3.33 4.25
C GLY A 55 3.59 -3.05 5.32
N ASP A 56 4.85 -3.27 4.98
CA ASP A 56 5.97 -3.07 5.89
C ASP A 56 7.23 -2.70 5.11
N ALA A 57 7.80 -1.52 5.38
CA ALA A 57 9.06 -1.11 4.77
C ALA A 57 10.24 -2.04 5.14
N GLY A 58 10.16 -2.72 6.30
CA GLY A 58 11.16 -3.70 6.73
C GLY A 58 11.04 -5.06 6.03
N ASN A 59 9.87 -5.38 5.45
CA ASN A 59 9.59 -6.61 4.72
C ASN A 59 8.70 -6.34 3.49
N PRO A 60 9.17 -5.59 2.50
CA PRO A 60 8.36 -5.22 1.36
C PRO A 60 7.98 -6.45 0.54
N ASN A 61 6.71 -6.51 0.13
CA ASN A 61 6.15 -7.59 -0.67
C ASN A 61 5.23 -7.03 -1.75
N MET A 62 5.82 -6.34 -2.71
CA MET A 62 5.09 -5.71 -3.83
C MET A 62 4.23 -6.72 -4.57
N ASP A 63 3.00 -6.32 -4.93
CA ASP A 63 2.13 -7.10 -5.81
C ASP A 63 2.70 -7.23 -7.22
N GLN A 64 2.29 -8.29 -7.92
CA GLN A 64 2.66 -8.51 -9.30
C GLN A 64 1.54 -9.20 -10.05
N ASN A 65 1.27 -8.72 -11.26
CA ASN A 65 0.35 -9.40 -12.15
C ASN A 65 1.07 -10.56 -12.85
N LEU A 66 0.74 -11.78 -12.49
CA LEU A 66 1.34 -13.00 -13.05
C LEU A 66 0.97 -13.26 -14.51
N ASN A 67 -0.08 -12.60 -15.02
CA ASN A 67 -0.58 -12.81 -16.37
C ASN A 67 0.11 -11.91 -17.42
N THR A 68 0.82 -10.87 -17.00
CA THR A 68 1.29 -9.81 -17.92
C THR A 68 2.80 -9.73 -18.07
N GLY A 69 3.57 -10.62 -17.47
CA GLY A 69 5.03 -10.55 -17.59
C GLY A 69 5.79 -11.54 -16.73
N PRO A 70 7.11 -11.43 -16.69
CA PRO A 70 7.93 -12.30 -15.86
C PRO A 70 7.54 -12.13 -14.39
N ASN A 71 7.51 -13.24 -13.66
CA ASN A 71 7.21 -13.28 -12.24
C ASN A 71 8.40 -12.75 -11.40
N SER A 72 8.93 -11.60 -11.78
CA SER A 72 10.04 -10.94 -11.11
C SER A 72 9.90 -9.42 -11.17
N ILE A 73 10.37 -8.77 -10.14
CA ILE A 73 10.44 -7.32 -10.00
C ILE A 73 11.85 -6.92 -9.57
N THR A 74 12.24 -5.68 -9.75
CA THR A 74 13.51 -5.20 -9.23
C THR A 74 13.43 -5.01 -7.72
N THR A 75 14.57 -5.09 -7.03
CA THR A 75 14.65 -4.82 -5.59
C THR A 75 14.16 -3.40 -5.29
N ASP A 76 14.60 -2.41 -6.07
CA ASP A 76 14.18 -1.02 -5.88
C ASP A 76 12.67 -0.83 -6.05
N GLU A 77 12.04 -1.45 -7.05
CA GLU A 77 10.58 -1.39 -7.21
C GLU A 77 9.86 -1.97 -5.99
N ASN A 78 10.35 -3.09 -5.47
CA ASN A 78 9.81 -3.70 -4.27
C ASN A 78 9.97 -2.78 -3.05
N ASP A 79 11.14 -2.26 -2.83
CA ASP A 79 11.49 -1.44 -1.67
C ASP A 79 10.81 -0.06 -1.72
N CYS A 80 10.49 0.45 -2.91
CA CYS A 80 9.69 1.66 -3.11
C CYS A 80 8.17 1.45 -2.92
N THR A 81 7.71 0.25 -2.61
CA THR A 81 6.28 -0.06 -2.57
C THR A 81 5.79 -0.36 -1.17
N ASN A 82 4.66 0.21 -0.79
CA ASN A 82 3.96 -0.10 0.45
C ASN A 82 2.44 -0.07 0.22
N TYR A 83 1.66 -0.42 1.22
CA TYR A 83 0.21 -0.48 1.15
C TYR A 83 -0.43 0.11 2.39
N VAL A 84 -1.50 0.86 2.18
CA VAL A 84 -2.31 1.44 3.24
C VAL A 84 -3.78 1.17 2.99
N GLN A 85 -4.57 1.17 4.05
CA GLN A 85 -6.02 1.13 3.97
C GLN A 85 -6.64 2.26 4.79
N SER A 86 -7.89 2.63 4.46
CA SER A 86 -8.70 3.51 5.30
C SER A 86 -8.83 2.93 6.72
N LEU A 87 -9.08 3.76 7.73
CA LEU A 87 -9.15 3.31 9.12
C LEU A 87 -10.26 2.27 9.35
N ASP A 88 -11.34 2.34 8.59
CA ASP A 88 -12.42 1.35 8.60
C ASP A 88 -12.10 0.08 7.77
N GLY A 89 -10.93 0.02 7.13
CA GLY A 89 -10.49 -1.09 6.30
C GLY A 89 -11.25 -1.24 4.97
N ARG A 90 -12.09 -0.27 4.59
CA ARG A 90 -12.97 -0.39 3.42
C ARG A 90 -12.26 -0.21 2.10
N TYR A 91 -11.28 0.69 2.02
CA TYR A 91 -10.56 1.01 0.79
C TYR A 91 -9.06 0.97 1.00
N GLY A 92 -8.34 0.45 0.00
CA GLY A 92 -6.90 0.36 0.00
C GLY A 92 -6.23 1.17 -1.10
N PHE A 93 -4.96 1.51 -0.86
CA PHE A 93 -4.09 2.16 -1.83
C PHE A 93 -2.71 1.51 -1.81
N ARG A 94 -2.14 1.34 -3.00
CA ARG A 94 -0.71 1.10 -3.15
C ARG A 94 0.02 2.43 -3.07
N LEU A 95 1.13 2.45 -2.34
CA LEU A 95 2.04 3.59 -2.25
C LEU A 95 3.27 3.30 -3.10
N LYS A 96 3.63 4.25 -3.97
CA LYS A 96 4.87 4.23 -4.75
C LYS A 96 5.73 5.41 -4.35
N PHE A 97 6.80 5.12 -3.63
CA PHE A 97 7.79 6.10 -3.20
C PHE A 97 8.78 6.42 -4.31
N ALA A 98 9.34 7.63 -4.28
CA ALA A 98 10.32 8.09 -5.27
C ALA A 98 11.66 7.33 -5.18
N ALA A 99 12.02 6.90 -3.98
CA ALA A 99 13.23 6.11 -3.71
C ALA A 99 12.98 5.13 -2.54
N PRO A 100 13.75 4.03 -2.43
CA PRO A 100 13.62 3.08 -1.32
C PRO A 100 13.72 3.74 0.07
N ALA A 101 14.63 4.72 0.24
CA ALA A 101 14.80 5.44 1.49
C ALA A 101 13.60 6.32 1.89
N ASP A 102 12.71 6.63 0.96
CA ASP A 102 11.49 7.38 1.21
C ASP A 102 10.38 6.51 1.81
N ASN A 103 10.46 5.19 1.69
CA ASN A 103 9.49 4.25 2.25
C ASN A 103 9.74 4.05 3.74
N VAL A 104 9.15 4.91 4.56
CA VAL A 104 9.31 4.93 6.02
C VAL A 104 8.13 4.31 6.78
N CYS A 105 7.17 3.72 6.06
CA CYS A 105 5.93 3.19 6.63
C CYS A 105 6.12 1.79 7.21
N LEU A 106 5.82 1.61 8.49
CA LEU A 106 5.89 0.33 9.18
C LEU A 106 4.47 -0.24 9.42
N ARG A 107 4.37 -1.57 9.36
CA ARG A 107 3.09 -2.26 9.52
C ARG A 107 2.39 -1.89 10.83
N GLY A 108 1.10 -1.56 10.73
CA GLY A 108 0.24 -1.22 11.85
C GLY A 108 0.29 0.23 12.28
N GLU A 109 1.20 1.04 11.75
CA GLU A 109 1.20 2.49 12.02
C GLU A 109 -0.03 3.17 11.42
N GLN A 110 -0.51 4.18 12.11
CA GLN A 110 -1.47 5.13 11.56
C GLN A 110 -0.70 6.35 11.05
N VAL A 111 -0.92 6.71 9.81
CA VAL A 111 -0.19 7.80 9.14
C VAL A 111 -1.13 8.77 8.47
N LYS A 112 -0.71 10.03 8.38
CA LYS A 112 -1.26 11.01 7.46
C LYS A 112 -0.35 11.05 6.24
N ILE A 113 -0.94 10.92 5.07
CA ILE A 113 -0.24 11.10 3.79
C ILE A 113 -0.60 12.49 3.28
N LEU A 114 0.38 13.41 3.27
CA LEU A 114 0.22 14.74 2.69
C LEU A 114 0.13 14.58 1.17
N LEU A 115 -0.94 15.11 0.58
CA LEU A 115 -1.32 14.79 -0.79
C LEU A 115 -0.71 15.73 -1.84
N ASP A 116 -0.23 16.92 -1.45
CA ASP A 116 0.33 17.88 -2.40
C ASP A 116 1.51 17.31 -3.18
N GLY A 117 1.43 17.38 -4.50
CA GLY A 117 2.44 16.85 -5.42
C GLY A 117 2.40 15.32 -5.62
N VAL A 118 1.51 14.62 -4.93
CA VAL A 118 1.30 13.18 -5.11
C VAL A 118 0.42 12.94 -6.34
N THR A 119 0.74 11.92 -7.11
CA THR A 119 -0.05 11.53 -8.28
C THR A 119 -0.98 10.37 -7.92
N LEU A 120 -2.29 10.61 -8.05
CA LEU A 120 -3.30 9.55 -8.00
C LEU A 120 -3.39 8.87 -9.35
N SER A 121 -3.21 7.56 -9.39
CA SER A 121 -3.40 6.72 -10.58
C SER A 121 -4.33 5.55 -10.29
N ARG A 122 -4.96 5.05 -11.34
CA ARG A 122 -5.86 3.89 -11.26
C ARG A 122 -5.55 2.93 -12.40
N GLU A 123 -5.41 1.68 -12.07
CA GLU A 123 -5.43 0.58 -13.02
C GLU A 123 -6.83 -0.04 -13.02
N SER A 124 -7.25 -0.57 -14.14
CA SER A 124 -8.50 -1.32 -14.29
C SER A 124 -8.19 -2.78 -14.57
N ASP A 125 -9.17 -3.65 -14.29
CA ASP A 125 -9.10 -5.09 -14.50
C ASP A 125 -7.97 -5.79 -13.70
N PRO A 126 -8.10 -5.85 -12.39
CA PRO A 126 -9.13 -5.28 -11.54
C PRO A 126 -8.87 -3.80 -11.22
N MET A 127 -9.91 -3.10 -10.76
CA MET A 127 -9.81 -1.68 -10.41
C MET A 127 -9.01 -1.50 -9.11
N ARG A 128 -7.89 -0.77 -9.19
CA ARG A 128 -7.01 -0.52 -8.05
C ARG A 128 -6.33 0.85 -8.15
N TYR A 129 -6.08 1.45 -7.01
CA TYR A 129 -5.59 2.82 -6.90
C TYR A 129 -4.18 2.87 -6.33
N THR A 130 -3.37 3.76 -6.88
CA THR A 130 -1.99 3.99 -6.43
C THR A 130 -1.74 5.48 -6.20
N LEU A 131 -1.06 5.79 -5.11
CA LEU A 131 -0.48 7.10 -4.85
C LEU A 131 1.00 7.05 -5.20
N ARG A 132 1.45 7.85 -6.15
CA ARG A 132 2.81 7.83 -6.70
C ARG A 132 3.57 9.11 -6.44
N GLY A 133 4.90 9.02 -6.53
CA GLY A 133 5.80 10.15 -6.32
C GLY A 133 5.96 10.56 -4.86
N LEU A 134 5.60 9.66 -3.95
CA LEU A 134 5.71 9.92 -2.51
C LEU A 134 7.17 10.03 -2.08
N LYS A 135 7.42 10.94 -1.15
CA LYS A 135 8.69 11.09 -0.44
C LYS A 135 8.45 10.90 1.06
N ALA A 136 9.51 10.66 1.81
CA ALA A 136 9.42 10.56 3.27
C ALA A 136 8.70 11.76 3.90
N GLY A 137 8.91 12.97 3.37
CA GLY A 137 8.23 14.19 3.82
C GLY A 137 6.72 14.25 3.59
N ASN A 138 6.15 13.33 2.77
CA ASN A 138 4.71 13.20 2.63
C ASN A 138 4.08 12.39 3.76
N ILE A 139 4.88 11.71 4.59
CA ILE A 139 4.38 10.78 5.61
C ILE A 139 4.55 11.41 6.99
N GLU A 140 3.44 11.61 7.67
CA GLU A 140 3.40 12.03 9.07
C GLU A 140 2.81 10.90 9.92
N LYS A 141 3.56 10.45 10.94
CA LYS A 141 3.07 9.45 11.87
C LYS A 141 1.98 10.04 12.74
N ALA A 142 0.78 9.49 12.68
CA ALA A 142 -0.39 9.94 13.44
C ALA A 142 -0.59 9.14 14.75
N ALA A 143 -0.23 7.86 14.74
CA ALA A 143 -0.23 7.02 15.94
C ALA A 143 0.77 5.87 15.80
N GLU A 144 1.19 5.32 16.95
CA GLU A 144 2.06 4.15 17.02
C GLU A 144 1.42 2.92 16.34
N ALA A 145 2.27 1.99 15.96
CA ALA A 145 1.81 0.72 15.41
C ALA A 145 0.97 -0.06 16.43
N SER A 146 -0.13 -0.62 15.95
CA SER A 146 -1.02 -1.47 16.74
C SER A 146 -1.54 -2.63 15.90
N ALA A 147 -2.17 -3.61 16.56
CA ALA A 147 -2.73 -4.77 15.88
C ALA A 147 -3.70 -4.32 14.76
N LEU A 148 -3.57 -5.00 13.61
CA LEU A 148 -4.47 -4.84 12.48
C LEU A 148 -5.59 -5.87 12.59
N GLU A 149 -6.83 -5.41 12.43
CA GLU A 149 -7.99 -6.28 12.38
C GLU A 149 -8.38 -6.54 10.92
N PRO A 150 -8.24 -7.79 10.43
CA PRO A 150 -8.56 -8.11 9.06
C PRO A 150 -10.07 -8.21 8.84
N LYS A 151 -10.54 -7.82 7.67
CA LYS A 151 -11.90 -8.14 7.23
C LYS A 151 -12.00 -9.61 6.89
N ALA A 152 -13.04 -10.28 7.37
CA ALA A 152 -13.30 -11.66 7.01
C ALA A 152 -13.99 -11.77 5.65
N ARG A 153 -13.42 -12.58 4.74
CA ARG A 153 -13.92 -12.85 3.38
C ARG A 153 -13.88 -14.34 3.09
N THR A 154 -14.70 -14.76 2.13
CA THR A 154 -14.46 -15.99 1.35
C THR A 154 -13.90 -15.60 -0.01
N ILE A 155 -13.28 -16.51 -0.77
CA ILE A 155 -12.74 -16.20 -2.09
C ILE A 155 -13.84 -15.60 -2.99
N ALA A 156 -15.03 -16.19 -2.99
CA ALA A 156 -16.16 -15.73 -3.79
C ALA A 156 -16.73 -14.35 -3.40
N THR A 157 -16.45 -13.86 -2.19
CA THR A 157 -16.95 -12.55 -1.72
C THR A 157 -15.94 -11.41 -1.87
N LEU A 158 -14.75 -11.69 -2.39
CA LEU A 158 -13.76 -10.65 -2.68
C LEU A 158 -14.26 -9.76 -3.83
N THR A 159 -14.01 -8.47 -3.69
CA THR A 159 -14.32 -7.46 -4.70
C THR A 159 -13.11 -6.57 -4.96
N ASP A 160 -13.18 -5.72 -5.99
CA ASP A 160 -12.13 -4.74 -6.27
C ASP A 160 -11.89 -3.78 -5.10
N ASP A 161 -12.89 -3.54 -4.26
CA ASP A 161 -12.73 -2.70 -3.05
C ASP A 161 -11.88 -3.37 -1.97
N ASP A 162 -11.73 -4.71 -2.00
CA ASP A 162 -10.85 -5.42 -1.07
C ASP A 162 -9.36 -5.34 -1.48
N ILE A 163 -9.05 -4.89 -2.70
CA ILE A 163 -7.67 -4.75 -3.16
C ILE A 163 -6.92 -3.75 -2.30
N TYR A 164 -5.70 -4.12 -1.89
CA TYR A 164 -4.85 -3.36 -0.98
C TYR A 164 -5.48 -3.12 0.39
N THR A 165 -6.35 -4.03 0.85
CA THR A 165 -6.84 -4.05 2.23
C THR A 165 -6.41 -5.34 2.94
N TYR A 166 -6.45 -5.32 4.27
CA TYR A 166 -6.12 -6.49 5.07
C TYR A 166 -7.34 -7.38 5.24
N VAL A 167 -7.26 -8.60 4.73
CA VAL A 167 -8.36 -9.58 4.76
C VAL A 167 -7.91 -10.89 5.39
N THR A 168 -8.84 -11.61 6.01
CA THR A 168 -8.71 -13.02 6.36
C THR A 168 -9.61 -13.83 5.45
N LEU A 169 -9.04 -14.77 4.71
CA LEU A 169 -9.81 -15.75 3.96
C LEU A 169 -10.28 -16.85 4.89
N LYS A 170 -11.56 -17.17 4.83
CA LYS A 170 -12.19 -18.23 5.62
C LYS A 170 -12.38 -19.49 4.78
N ASP A 171 -12.39 -20.64 5.47
CA ASP A 171 -12.74 -21.92 4.92
C ASP A 171 -11.89 -22.32 3.70
N VAL A 172 -10.61 -22.01 3.77
CA VAL A 172 -9.61 -22.29 2.73
C VAL A 172 -8.60 -23.31 3.22
N GLU A 173 -7.97 -24.00 2.28
CA GLU A 173 -6.86 -24.91 2.52
C GLU A 173 -5.76 -24.73 1.50
N PHE A 174 -4.54 -25.12 1.84
CA PHE A 174 -3.49 -25.35 0.86
C PHE A 174 -3.65 -26.79 0.33
N PRO A 175 -3.99 -27.01 -0.96
CA PRO A 175 -4.25 -28.35 -1.50
C PRO A 175 -3.00 -29.20 -1.67
N VAL A 176 -1.93 -28.90 -0.96
CA VAL A 176 -0.67 -29.65 -0.95
C VAL A 176 -0.76 -30.79 0.05
N ARG A 177 -0.61 -32.01 -0.41
CA ARG A 177 -0.87 -33.22 0.38
C ARG A 177 0.36 -33.83 1.07
N LYS A 178 1.56 -33.32 0.89
CA LYS A 178 2.79 -33.91 1.43
C LYS A 178 3.74 -32.86 1.99
N GLY A 179 4.26 -33.18 3.18
CA GLY A 179 5.33 -32.41 3.82
C GLY A 179 4.87 -31.20 4.59
N ALA A 180 5.84 -30.49 5.15
CA ALA A 180 5.60 -29.21 5.83
C ALA A 180 5.44 -28.12 4.74
N ILE A 181 4.35 -27.38 4.81
CA ILE A 181 4.11 -26.25 3.91
C ILE A 181 4.70 -25.00 4.56
N THR A 182 5.52 -24.28 3.81
CA THR A 182 6.05 -22.98 4.18
C THR A 182 5.69 -21.98 3.09
N PRO A 183 5.90 -20.66 3.28
CA PRO A 183 5.74 -19.68 2.20
C PRO A 183 6.64 -19.91 0.98
N LEU A 184 7.57 -20.88 1.06
CA LEU A 184 8.35 -21.37 -0.06
C LEU A 184 7.51 -22.28 -0.94
N ASN A 185 7.51 -22.00 -2.23
CA ASN A 185 7.02 -22.94 -3.25
C ASN A 185 8.22 -23.49 -4.05
N GLU A 186 8.77 -24.61 -3.60
CA GLU A 186 9.88 -25.26 -4.27
C GLU A 186 9.49 -25.73 -5.67
N GLY A 187 10.36 -25.51 -6.63
CA GLY A 187 10.17 -25.92 -8.01
C GLY A 187 9.46 -24.91 -8.91
N TYR A 188 9.11 -23.73 -8.41
CA TYR A 188 8.64 -22.66 -9.27
C TYR A 188 9.81 -21.86 -9.83
N ALA A 189 9.72 -21.49 -11.13
CA ALA A 189 10.79 -20.79 -11.82
C ALA A 189 11.13 -19.44 -11.15
N ILE A 190 12.39 -19.17 -11.06
CA ILE A 190 12.96 -18.05 -10.34
C ILE A 190 13.27 -16.91 -11.29
N GLY A 191 13.14 -15.69 -10.84
CA GLY A 191 13.54 -14.49 -11.56
C GLY A 191 15.04 -14.49 -11.89
N THR A 192 15.42 -13.71 -12.87
CA THR A 192 16.76 -13.63 -13.40
C THR A 192 17.40 -12.27 -13.12
N GLY A 193 18.69 -12.27 -12.83
CA GLY A 193 19.46 -11.08 -12.53
C GLY A 193 19.67 -10.86 -11.01
N ALA A 194 20.80 -10.26 -10.65
CA ALA A 194 21.22 -10.11 -9.26
C ALA A 194 20.35 -9.12 -8.44
N ASP A 195 19.71 -8.16 -9.12
CA ASP A 195 18.88 -7.10 -8.58
C ASP A 195 17.38 -7.35 -8.77
N ARG A 196 17.02 -8.58 -9.16
CA ARG A 196 15.62 -8.98 -9.29
C ARG A 196 15.22 -9.97 -8.22
N ILE A 197 14.01 -9.81 -7.74
CA ILE A 197 13.37 -10.72 -6.79
C ILE A 197 12.19 -11.41 -7.45
N SER A 198 11.85 -12.58 -6.96
CA SER A 198 10.76 -13.39 -7.52
C SER A 198 9.64 -13.59 -6.50
N LYS A 199 8.45 -13.77 -7.01
CA LYS A 199 7.29 -14.20 -6.24
C LYS A 199 6.95 -15.65 -6.59
N TYR A 200 6.59 -16.38 -5.55
CA TYR A 200 6.22 -17.77 -5.66
C TYR A 200 4.77 -17.92 -5.24
N PRO A 201 3.88 -18.25 -6.17
CA PRO A 201 2.48 -18.45 -5.84
C PRO A 201 2.31 -19.76 -5.05
N LEU A 202 1.62 -19.66 -3.93
CA LEU A 202 1.00 -20.79 -3.26
C LEU A 202 -0.49 -20.77 -3.57
N LEU A 203 -1.04 -21.91 -4.00
CA LEU A 203 -2.46 -22.02 -4.23
C LEU A 203 -3.19 -22.24 -2.92
N VAL A 204 -4.23 -21.45 -2.67
CA VAL A 204 -5.25 -21.73 -1.67
C VAL A 204 -6.56 -22.02 -2.37
N ARG A 205 -7.34 -22.92 -1.82
CA ARG A 205 -8.62 -23.37 -2.37
C ARG A 205 -9.67 -23.38 -1.27
N ASP A 206 -10.87 -22.94 -1.59
CA ASP A 206 -12.01 -23.07 -0.68
C ASP A 206 -12.79 -24.39 -0.90
N ILE A 207 -13.80 -24.60 -0.06
CA ILE A 207 -14.65 -25.80 -0.14
C ILE A 207 -15.47 -25.87 -1.44
N ASN A 208 -15.70 -24.75 -2.11
CA ASN A 208 -16.45 -24.69 -3.37
C ASN A 208 -15.56 -24.94 -4.59
N GLY A 209 -14.24 -25.03 -4.39
CA GLY A 209 -13.26 -25.22 -5.46
C GLY A 209 -12.76 -23.91 -6.05
N ASP A 210 -13.09 -22.75 -5.47
CA ASP A 210 -12.53 -21.47 -5.87
C ASP A 210 -11.08 -21.36 -5.41
N ASP A 211 -10.23 -20.90 -6.31
CA ASP A 211 -8.78 -20.84 -6.11
C ASP A 211 -8.29 -19.40 -6.04
N MET A 212 -7.26 -19.19 -5.22
CA MET A 212 -6.54 -17.92 -5.15
C MET A 212 -5.05 -18.17 -4.91
N TYR A 213 -4.21 -17.26 -5.38
CA TYR A 213 -2.77 -17.29 -5.11
C TYR A 213 -2.39 -16.42 -3.92
N VAL A 214 -1.56 -16.98 -3.05
CA VAL A 214 -0.83 -16.24 -2.02
C VAL A 214 0.60 -16.02 -2.52
N LEU A 215 0.99 -14.77 -2.69
CA LEU A 215 2.29 -14.39 -3.25
C LEU A 215 3.22 -13.85 -2.17
N THR A 216 4.39 -14.47 -2.04
CA THR A 216 5.44 -14.02 -1.14
C THR A 216 6.73 -13.88 -1.93
N ASN A 217 7.33 -12.70 -1.93
CA ASN A 217 8.59 -12.52 -2.65
C ASN A 217 9.80 -13.09 -1.89
N THR A 218 10.91 -13.24 -2.60
CA THR A 218 12.13 -13.86 -2.06
C THR A 218 12.81 -13.05 -0.96
N ASN A 219 12.51 -11.75 -0.85
CA ASN A 219 13.12 -10.86 0.14
C ASN A 219 12.33 -10.81 1.44
N CYS A 220 11.13 -11.38 1.51
CA CYS A 220 10.38 -11.44 2.76
C CYS A 220 11.06 -12.40 3.75
N ALA A 221 11.41 -11.92 4.92
CA ALA A 221 12.09 -12.69 5.96
C ALA A 221 11.32 -13.96 6.33
N TYR A 222 10.00 -13.87 6.49
CA TYR A 222 9.13 -14.99 6.85
C TYR A 222 9.00 -16.07 5.77
N ARG A 223 9.45 -15.80 4.55
CA ARG A 223 9.40 -16.78 3.47
C ARG A 223 10.33 -17.97 3.71
N SER A 224 11.48 -17.74 4.34
CA SER A 224 12.56 -18.73 4.51
C SER A 224 12.92 -18.97 5.98
N ASP A 225 12.21 -18.43 6.95
CA ASP A 225 12.50 -18.52 8.39
C ASP A 225 12.01 -19.84 9.02
N GLY A 226 11.41 -20.73 8.24
CA GLY A 226 10.83 -21.97 8.72
C GLY A 226 9.40 -21.86 9.23
N THR A 227 8.78 -20.68 9.12
CA THR A 227 7.35 -20.49 9.41
C THR A 227 6.52 -21.49 8.63
N ARG A 228 5.70 -22.26 9.31
CA ARG A 228 4.82 -23.25 8.69
C ARG A 228 3.45 -22.68 8.43
N LEU A 229 2.93 -22.98 7.25
CA LEU A 229 1.56 -22.69 6.92
C LEU A 229 0.61 -23.73 7.52
N PRO A 230 -0.65 -23.37 7.78
CA PRO A 230 -1.65 -24.30 8.29
C PRO A 230 -1.80 -25.50 7.36
N TYR A 231 -2.04 -26.67 7.95
CA TYR A 231 -2.37 -27.88 7.22
C TYR A 231 -3.82 -28.24 7.48
N GLY A 232 -4.57 -28.43 6.38
CA GLY A 232 -6.02 -28.64 6.45
C GLY A 232 -6.81 -27.34 6.32
N SER A 233 -8.12 -27.45 6.44
CA SER A 233 -9.03 -26.29 6.30
C SER A 233 -8.93 -25.33 7.48
N GLY A 234 -8.96 -24.04 7.20
CA GLY A 234 -8.84 -23.01 8.23
C GLY A 234 -9.00 -21.60 7.71
N LYS A 235 -8.29 -20.68 8.35
CA LYS A 235 -8.21 -19.26 7.99
C LYS A 235 -6.79 -18.89 7.64
N ILE A 236 -6.66 -18.01 6.67
CA ILE A 236 -5.41 -17.39 6.26
C ILE A 236 -5.58 -15.87 6.28
#